data_410e40b59ea54638597fbbd7ce644382
#
_entry.id   410e40b59ea54638597fbbd7ce644382
#
_cell.length_a   1.000
_cell.length_b   1.000
_cell.length_c   1.000
_cell.angle_alpha   90.00
_cell.angle_beta   90.00
_cell.angle_gamma   90.00
#
_symmetry.space_group_name_H-M   'P 1'
#
loop_
_entity.id
_entity.type
_entity.pdbx_description
1 polymer ?
#
loop_
_entity_poly.entity_id
_entity_poly.type
_entity_poly.pdbx_seq_one_letter_code
_entity_poly.pdbx_strand_id
1 'polypeptide(L)'
;QLQLSSPVCMGILNITPDSFSDGAELARSDRSEFRFDRDKVLFKAAQMVRDGALILDVGGESTRPGASPVPVDEELDRTIPVLEILRAEFDILLSIDTSTPEVMSAALAAGAGLVNDVRALTRAGAKQIVAKAQAAPAVCLMHMQGQPVSMQETFSYDSVVDEVFSFLKHRIADTA
;
A
#
# COMPACT_ATOMS: atom_id res chain seq x y z
N GLN A 1 -10.64 -7.54 14.87
CA GLN A 1 -11.51 -6.75 13.98
C GLN A 1 -11.24 -5.27 14.19
N LEU A 2 -10.91 -4.53 13.11
CA LEU A 2 -10.67 -3.08 13.19
C LEU A 2 -11.98 -2.36 13.54
N GLN A 3 -11.95 -1.57 14.60
CA GLN A 3 -13.07 -0.69 14.98
C GLN A 3 -12.72 0.76 14.62
N LEU A 4 -13.56 1.40 13.83
CA LEU A 4 -13.41 2.79 13.40
C LEU A 4 -14.45 3.72 14.06
N SER A 5 -14.91 3.37 15.27
CA SER A 5 -15.82 4.22 16.06
C SER A 5 -15.15 5.48 16.60
N SER A 6 -13.82 5.49 16.65
CA SER A 6 -12.98 6.65 16.95
C SER A 6 -11.85 6.74 15.91
N PRO A 7 -11.25 7.94 15.72
CA PRO A 7 -10.09 8.09 14.85
C PRO A 7 -8.96 7.15 15.27
N VAL A 8 -8.31 6.53 14.28
CA VAL A 8 -7.13 5.67 14.45
C VAL A 8 -5.97 6.22 13.65
N CYS A 9 -4.74 6.03 14.13
CA CYS A 9 -3.54 6.42 13.41
C CYS A 9 -3.02 5.24 12.57
N MET A 10 -2.68 5.52 11.32
CA MET A 10 -2.00 4.60 10.41
C MET A 10 -0.59 5.14 10.15
N GLY A 11 0.42 4.37 10.54
CA GLY A 11 1.82 4.67 10.26
C GLY A 11 2.20 4.22 8.86
N ILE A 12 2.85 5.08 8.07
CA ILE A 12 3.20 4.82 6.67
C ILE A 12 4.68 4.48 6.54
N LEU A 13 4.98 3.32 5.96
CA LEU A 13 6.30 2.80 5.67
C LEU A 13 6.50 2.69 4.15
N ASN A 14 6.98 3.76 3.52
CA ASN A 14 7.32 3.75 2.09
C ASN A 14 8.70 3.12 1.91
N ILE A 15 8.74 1.93 1.34
CA ILE A 15 9.96 1.17 1.09
C ILE A 15 10.51 1.54 -0.28
N THR A 16 11.16 2.68 -0.32
CA THR A 16 11.80 3.21 -1.54
C THR A 16 13.32 3.19 -1.36
N PRO A 17 14.11 3.16 -2.45
CA PRO A 17 15.56 3.16 -2.37
C PRO A 17 16.13 4.28 -1.50
N ASP A 18 15.51 5.46 -1.52
CA ASP A 18 15.98 6.62 -0.75
C ASP A 18 15.62 6.57 0.74
N SER A 19 14.62 5.77 1.13
CA SER A 19 14.07 5.78 2.48
C SER A 19 14.66 4.70 3.40
N PHE A 20 14.94 3.51 2.87
CA PHE A 20 15.33 2.34 3.66
C PHE A 20 16.44 1.51 3.04
N SER A 21 17.19 2.03 2.06
CA SER A 21 18.36 1.34 1.52
C SER A 21 19.50 1.29 2.53
N ASP A 22 20.28 0.23 2.49
CA ASP A 22 21.46 -0.01 3.33
C ASP A 22 22.61 1.00 3.12
N GLY A 23 22.37 2.12 2.45
CA GLY A 23 23.41 3.07 2.11
C GLY A 23 24.43 2.51 1.12
N ALA A 24 24.12 1.40 0.48
CA ALA A 24 24.98 0.81 -0.53
C ALA A 24 24.94 1.65 -1.82
N GLU A 25 25.67 2.72 -1.83
CA GLU A 25 26.12 3.47 -3.03
C GLU A 25 26.99 2.61 -3.95
N LEU A 26 26.80 1.30 -3.97
CA LEU A 26 27.51 0.35 -4.82
C LEU A 26 26.51 -0.43 -5.68
N ALA A 27 25.71 0.30 -6.45
CA ALA A 27 25.11 -0.24 -7.64
C ALA A 27 26.21 -0.53 -8.67
N ARG A 28 26.84 -1.69 -8.55
CA ARG A 28 27.58 -2.29 -9.67
C ARG A 28 26.69 -3.31 -10.32
N SER A 29 26.25 -2.97 -11.52
CA SER A 29 25.88 -3.80 -12.66
C SER A 29 25.85 -5.30 -12.37
N ASP A 30 24.70 -5.81 -12.06
CA ASP A 30 24.06 -7.04 -12.46
C ASP A 30 22.95 -7.36 -11.44
N ARG A 31 21.68 -7.21 -11.83
CA ARG A 31 20.47 -7.52 -11.04
C ARG A 31 20.67 -7.33 -9.53
N SER A 32 20.83 -6.10 -9.10
CA SER A 32 20.96 -5.80 -7.67
C SER A 32 19.62 -6.10 -6.99
N GLU A 33 19.56 -7.20 -6.25
CA GLU A 33 18.50 -7.44 -5.28
C GLU A 33 18.33 -6.16 -4.43
N PHE A 34 17.12 -5.60 -4.43
CA PHE A 34 16.80 -4.51 -3.52
C PHE A 34 16.98 -5.02 -2.10
N ARG A 35 17.84 -4.35 -1.32
CA ARG A 35 18.05 -4.67 0.10
C ARG A 35 17.61 -3.48 0.93
N PHE A 36 16.74 -3.73 1.88
CA PHE A 36 16.34 -2.75 2.88
C PHE A 36 17.04 -3.02 4.21
N ASP A 37 17.26 -1.95 4.97
CA ASP A 37 17.79 -2.02 6.32
C ASP A 37 16.69 -2.50 7.28
N ARG A 38 16.75 -3.77 7.67
CA ARG A 38 15.78 -4.41 8.56
C ARG A 38 15.66 -3.68 9.90
N ASP A 39 16.78 -3.31 10.50
CA ASP A 39 16.78 -2.70 11.83
C ASP A 39 16.18 -1.30 11.78
N LYS A 40 16.42 -0.58 10.71
CA LYS A 40 15.83 0.74 10.45
C LYS A 40 14.32 0.67 10.26
N VAL A 41 13.83 -0.32 9.51
CA VAL A 41 12.39 -0.57 9.33
C VAL A 41 11.73 -0.90 10.67
N LEU A 42 12.27 -1.87 11.41
CA LEU A 42 11.74 -2.27 12.72
C LEU A 42 11.77 -1.14 13.74
N PHE A 43 12.86 -0.36 13.79
CA PHE A 43 12.96 0.79 14.66
C PHE A 43 11.88 1.82 14.38
N LYS A 44 11.67 2.16 13.09
CA LYS A 44 10.64 3.12 12.68
C LYS A 44 9.23 2.61 12.96
N ALA A 45 8.96 1.33 12.67
CA ALA A 45 7.68 0.70 12.99
C ALA A 45 7.40 0.73 14.51
N ALA A 46 8.40 0.36 15.33
CA ALA A 46 8.28 0.41 16.78
C ALA A 46 8.04 1.82 17.32
N GLN A 47 8.61 2.86 16.70
CA GLN A 47 8.29 4.24 17.05
C GLN A 47 6.83 4.57 16.75
N MET A 48 6.34 4.25 15.54
CA MET A 48 4.96 4.49 15.15
C MET A 48 3.96 3.79 16.09
N VAL A 49 4.23 2.53 16.45
CA VAL A 49 3.38 1.77 17.38
C VAL A 49 3.38 2.42 18.77
N ARG A 50 4.53 2.83 19.29
CA ARG A 50 4.62 3.55 20.59
C ARG A 50 3.89 4.88 20.57
N ASP A 51 3.89 5.57 19.42
CA ASP A 51 3.22 6.85 19.22
C ASP A 51 1.70 6.68 18.98
N GLY A 52 1.19 5.45 18.99
CA GLY A 52 -0.23 5.13 18.94
C GLY A 52 -0.75 4.68 17.58
N ALA A 53 0.09 4.30 16.63
CA ALA A 53 -0.36 3.69 15.39
C ALA A 53 -1.03 2.33 15.67
N LEU A 54 -2.20 2.11 15.09
CA LEU A 54 -2.94 0.85 15.14
C LEU A 54 -2.88 0.08 13.81
N ILE A 55 -2.35 0.70 12.78
CA ILE A 55 -2.14 0.14 11.45
C ILE A 55 -0.74 0.53 11.00
N LEU A 56 -0.01 -0.39 10.37
CA LEU A 56 1.21 -0.09 9.61
C LEU A 56 0.95 -0.35 8.13
N ASP A 57 1.08 0.68 7.31
CA ASP A 57 0.82 0.65 5.87
C ASP A 57 2.15 0.60 5.10
N VAL A 58 2.35 -0.47 4.36
CA VAL A 58 3.61 -0.73 3.63
C VAL A 58 3.40 -0.47 2.16
N GLY A 59 4.20 0.42 1.57
CA GLY A 59 4.16 0.74 0.15
C GLY A 59 5.52 0.59 -0.53
N GLY A 60 5.54 -0.04 -1.71
CA GLY A 60 6.74 -0.25 -2.52
C GLY A 60 6.84 0.67 -3.75
N GLU A 61 5.71 1.23 -4.18
CA GLU A 61 5.60 2.18 -5.28
C GLU A 61 5.33 3.59 -4.74
N SER A 62 6.02 4.59 -5.26
CA SER A 62 5.65 5.98 -4.96
C SER A 62 4.47 6.40 -5.82
N THR A 63 3.37 6.77 -5.19
CA THR A 63 2.18 7.31 -5.88
C THR A 63 2.21 8.83 -6.03
N ARG A 64 3.36 9.47 -5.74
CA ARG A 64 3.54 10.92 -5.92
C ARG A 64 3.52 11.29 -7.40
N PRO A 65 3.01 12.50 -7.76
CA PRO A 65 3.11 13.00 -9.12
C PRO A 65 4.55 12.95 -9.64
N GLY A 66 4.74 12.44 -10.86
CA GLY A 66 6.06 12.32 -11.49
C GLY A 66 6.89 11.09 -11.07
N ALA A 67 6.41 10.25 -10.17
CA ALA A 67 7.10 9.01 -9.86
C ALA A 67 7.05 8.03 -11.04
N SER A 68 8.17 7.34 -11.30
CA SER A 68 8.21 6.28 -12.30
C SER A 68 7.50 5.03 -11.79
N PRO A 69 6.74 4.32 -12.64
CA PRO A 69 6.16 3.03 -12.28
C PRO A 69 7.23 2.04 -11.85
N VAL A 70 6.95 1.24 -10.85
CA VAL A 70 7.84 0.20 -10.34
C VAL A 70 7.45 -1.13 -10.99
N PRO A 71 8.40 -1.95 -11.50
CA PRO A 71 8.13 -3.30 -11.95
C PRO A 71 7.53 -4.16 -10.83
N VAL A 72 6.66 -5.11 -11.20
CA VAL A 72 5.95 -5.98 -10.23
C VAL A 72 6.93 -6.74 -9.33
N ASP A 73 7.96 -7.34 -9.92
CA ASP A 73 8.97 -8.10 -9.17
C ASP A 73 9.69 -7.20 -8.15
N GLU A 74 10.01 -5.98 -8.53
CA GLU A 74 10.65 -5.01 -7.64
C GLU A 74 9.71 -4.54 -6.53
N GLU A 75 8.42 -4.34 -6.80
CA GLU A 75 7.42 -4.01 -5.78
C GLU A 75 7.24 -5.16 -4.78
N LEU A 76 7.23 -6.41 -5.26
CA LEU A 76 7.23 -7.62 -4.42
C LEU A 76 8.46 -7.68 -3.51
N ASP A 77 9.65 -7.51 -4.08
CA ASP A 77 10.93 -7.56 -3.33
C ASP A 77 11.01 -6.47 -2.26
N ARG A 78 10.40 -5.32 -2.49
CA ARG A 78 10.34 -4.23 -1.51
C ARG A 78 9.37 -4.48 -0.38
N THR A 79 8.20 -5.03 -0.67
CA THR A 79 7.06 -5.04 0.28
C THR A 79 6.92 -6.33 1.05
N ILE A 80 7.06 -7.48 0.40
CA ILE A 80 6.72 -8.77 1.02
C ILE A 80 7.66 -9.11 2.18
N PRO A 81 9.01 -9.01 2.06
CA PRO A 81 9.89 -9.28 3.19
C PRO A 81 9.67 -8.32 4.37
N VAL A 82 9.25 -7.07 4.10
CA VAL A 82 8.91 -6.10 5.14
C VAL A 82 7.64 -6.51 5.88
N LEU A 83 6.59 -6.91 5.17
CA LEU A 83 5.36 -7.41 5.80
C LEU A 83 5.64 -8.62 6.69
N GLU A 84 6.48 -9.57 6.24
CA GLU A 84 6.84 -10.77 6.99
C GLU A 84 7.57 -10.43 8.30
N ILE A 85 8.55 -9.54 8.27
CA ILE A 85 9.26 -9.14 9.50
C ILE A 85 8.37 -8.34 10.45
N LEU A 86 7.49 -7.47 9.93
CA LEU A 86 6.54 -6.72 10.75
C LEU A 86 5.52 -7.66 11.39
N ARG A 87 5.03 -8.67 10.66
CA ARG A 87 4.09 -9.67 11.19
C ARG A 87 4.70 -10.52 12.30
N ALA A 88 6.00 -10.83 12.21
CA ALA A 88 6.71 -11.58 13.23
C ALA A 88 6.95 -10.78 14.53
N GLU A 89 7.13 -9.46 14.42
CA GLU A 89 7.54 -8.61 15.56
C GLU A 89 6.37 -7.87 16.23
N PHE A 90 5.28 -7.59 15.50
CA PHE A 90 4.19 -6.76 16.00
C PHE A 90 2.83 -7.44 15.84
N ASP A 91 2.03 -7.42 16.92
CA ASP A 91 0.61 -7.78 16.86
C ASP A 91 -0.22 -6.54 16.51
N ILE A 92 -0.15 -6.11 15.25
CA ILE A 92 -0.80 -4.91 14.71
C ILE A 92 -1.43 -5.24 13.35
N LEU A 93 -2.42 -4.47 12.94
CA LEU A 93 -2.97 -4.59 11.59
C LEU A 93 -1.96 -4.10 10.56
N LEU A 94 -1.58 -4.99 9.64
CA LEU A 94 -0.74 -4.65 8.50
C LEU A 94 -1.60 -4.31 7.30
N SER A 95 -1.22 -3.24 6.60
CA SER A 95 -1.81 -2.77 5.36
C SER A 95 -0.77 -2.83 4.24
N ILE A 96 -1.22 -3.09 3.03
CA ILE A 96 -0.41 -2.99 1.80
C ILE A 96 -0.95 -1.85 0.93
N ASP A 97 -0.11 -0.84 0.65
CA ASP A 97 -0.40 0.21 -0.32
C ASP A 97 0.08 -0.22 -1.70
N THR A 98 -0.85 -0.73 -2.48
CA THR A 98 -0.58 -1.20 -3.84
C THR A 98 -1.84 -1.22 -4.70
N SER A 99 -1.66 -1.05 -6.01
CA SER A 99 -2.70 -1.31 -7.01
C SER A 99 -2.42 -2.56 -7.83
N THR A 100 -1.33 -3.28 -7.55
CA THR A 100 -0.85 -4.42 -8.35
C THR A 100 -1.43 -5.73 -7.79
N PRO A 101 -2.26 -6.47 -8.57
CA PRO A 101 -2.94 -7.67 -8.07
C PRO A 101 -2.00 -8.75 -7.54
N GLU A 102 -0.85 -8.94 -8.17
CA GLU A 102 0.18 -9.92 -7.74
C GLU A 102 0.74 -9.56 -6.37
N VAL A 103 1.00 -8.27 -6.12
CA VAL A 103 1.47 -7.75 -4.84
C VAL A 103 0.38 -7.87 -3.78
N MET A 104 -0.90 -7.54 -4.11
CA MET A 104 -2.03 -7.76 -3.21
C MET A 104 -2.11 -9.21 -2.76
N SER A 105 -2.01 -10.16 -3.70
CA SER A 105 -2.08 -11.59 -3.42
C SER A 105 -0.97 -12.04 -2.48
N ALA A 106 0.27 -11.65 -2.75
CA ALA A 106 1.43 -12.00 -1.94
C ALA A 106 1.36 -11.36 -0.55
N ALA A 107 0.95 -10.09 -0.46
CA ALA A 107 0.81 -9.37 0.80
C ALA A 107 -0.26 -9.98 1.71
N LEU A 108 -1.41 -10.38 1.16
CA LEU A 108 -2.46 -11.06 1.91
C LEU A 108 -1.98 -12.43 2.42
N ALA A 109 -1.19 -13.17 1.63
CA ALA A 109 -0.56 -14.41 2.06
C ALA A 109 0.49 -14.19 3.17
N ALA A 110 1.21 -13.06 3.14
CA ALA A 110 2.16 -12.64 4.18
C ALA A 110 1.49 -12.07 5.45
N GLY A 111 0.15 -12.00 5.49
CA GLY A 111 -0.61 -11.61 6.69
C GLY A 111 -1.09 -10.16 6.71
N ALA A 112 -1.07 -9.43 5.60
CA ALA A 112 -1.77 -8.15 5.49
C ALA A 112 -3.28 -8.36 5.65
N GLY A 113 -3.92 -7.53 6.45
CA GLY A 113 -5.37 -7.56 6.69
C GLY A 113 -6.12 -6.38 6.10
N LEU A 114 -5.41 -5.45 5.46
CA LEU A 114 -5.96 -4.29 4.75
C LEU A 114 -5.26 -4.13 3.40
N VAL A 115 -6.03 -3.87 2.36
CA VAL A 115 -5.54 -3.44 1.05
C VAL A 115 -5.88 -1.96 0.89
N ASN A 116 -4.87 -1.11 0.78
CA ASN A 116 -4.99 0.31 0.50
C ASN A 116 -4.68 0.54 -0.98
N ASP A 117 -5.70 0.89 -1.78
CA ASP A 117 -5.53 1.01 -3.23
C ASP A 117 -5.98 2.38 -3.74
N VAL A 118 -5.01 3.19 -4.14
CA VAL A 118 -5.23 4.53 -4.72
C VAL A 118 -6.02 4.48 -6.03
N ARG A 119 -6.07 3.32 -6.70
CA ARG A 119 -6.86 3.11 -7.92
C ARG A 119 -8.19 2.40 -7.65
N ALA A 120 -8.58 2.24 -6.39
CA ALA A 120 -9.88 1.70 -5.98
C ALA A 120 -10.23 0.36 -6.64
N LEU A 121 -9.29 -0.58 -6.70
CA LEU A 121 -9.41 -1.92 -7.30
C LEU A 121 -9.86 -1.90 -8.78
N THR A 122 -9.49 -0.87 -9.54
CA THR A 122 -9.85 -0.78 -10.97
C THR A 122 -8.94 -1.62 -11.87
N ARG A 123 -7.74 -2.00 -11.41
CA ARG A 123 -6.87 -2.89 -12.19
C ARG A 123 -7.50 -4.29 -12.34
N ALA A 124 -7.33 -4.88 -13.51
CA ALA A 124 -7.85 -6.22 -13.81
C ALA A 124 -7.28 -7.26 -12.82
N GLY A 125 -8.14 -8.05 -12.20
CA GLY A 125 -7.74 -9.05 -11.20
C GLY A 125 -7.76 -8.57 -9.75
N ALA A 126 -7.65 -7.27 -9.47
CA ALA A 126 -7.58 -6.75 -8.10
C ALA A 126 -8.82 -7.14 -7.25
N LYS A 127 -10.03 -6.93 -7.77
CA LYS A 127 -11.27 -7.32 -7.07
C LYS A 127 -11.33 -8.82 -6.78
N GLN A 128 -10.94 -9.64 -7.76
CA GLN A 128 -10.96 -11.10 -7.63
C GLN A 128 -9.98 -11.60 -6.56
N ILE A 129 -8.81 -10.96 -6.42
CA ILE A 129 -7.83 -11.30 -5.39
C ILE A 129 -8.43 -11.01 -4.00
N VAL A 130 -8.97 -9.82 -3.80
CA VAL A 130 -9.56 -9.42 -2.51
C VAL A 130 -10.78 -10.30 -2.17
N ALA A 131 -11.69 -10.55 -3.12
CA ALA A 131 -12.88 -11.35 -2.92
C ALA A 131 -12.59 -12.83 -2.61
N LYS A 132 -11.48 -13.38 -3.12
CA LYS A 132 -11.08 -14.78 -2.89
C LYS A 132 -10.19 -14.97 -1.67
N ALA A 133 -9.75 -13.90 -1.03
CA ALA A 133 -8.88 -13.99 0.13
C ALA A 133 -9.60 -14.65 1.31
N GLN A 134 -8.98 -15.66 1.92
CA GLN A 134 -9.59 -16.44 3.03
C GLN A 134 -9.91 -15.57 4.26
N ALA A 135 -9.10 -14.55 4.51
CA ALA A 135 -9.22 -13.70 5.69
C ALA A 135 -10.17 -12.51 5.52
N ALA A 136 -10.86 -12.38 4.39
CA ALA A 136 -11.73 -11.23 4.07
C ALA A 136 -11.08 -9.88 4.49
N PRO A 137 -10.05 -9.42 3.78
CA PRO A 137 -9.33 -8.21 4.15
C PRO A 137 -10.23 -6.98 4.07
N ALA A 138 -9.95 -5.99 4.92
CA ALA A 138 -10.52 -4.67 4.73
C ALA A 138 -9.93 -4.02 3.47
N VAL A 139 -10.67 -3.07 2.89
CA VAL A 139 -10.22 -2.34 1.69
C VAL A 139 -10.37 -0.84 1.92
N CYS A 140 -9.34 -0.08 1.60
CA CYS A 140 -9.38 1.37 1.50
C CYS A 140 -9.39 1.77 0.02
N LEU A 141 -10.43 2.48 -0.40
CA LEU A 141 -10.63 2.93 -1.77
C LEU A 141 -10.45 4.44 -1.85
N MET A 142 -9.61 4.91 -2.75
CA MET A 142 -9.40 6.33 -3.01
C MET A 142 -10.07 6.74 -4.34
N HIS A 143 -10.66 7.93 -4.36
CA HIS A 143 -11.06 8.58 -5.61
C HIS A 143 -9.89 9.42 -6.15
N MET A 144 -9.65 9.34 -7.45
CA MET A 144 -8.83 10.29 -8.21
C MET A 144 -9.36 10.42 -9.64
N GLN A 145 -9.13 11.57 -10.27
CA GLN A 145 -9.28 11.71 -11.71
C GLN A 145 -7.94 11.42 -12.40
N GLY A 146 -7.98 10.68 -13.51
CA GLY A 146 -6.77 10.32 -14.27
C GLY A 146 -5.94 9.21 -13.62
N GLN A 147 -4.65 9.40 -13.60
CA GLN A 147 -3.66 8.46 -13.05
C GLN A 147 -2.84 9.16 -11.96
N PRO A 148 -2.21 8.46 -11.02
CA PRO A 148 -1.40 9.08 -9.97
C PRO A 148 -0.37 10.10 -10.51
N VAL A 149 0.24 9.81 -11.67
CA VAL A 149 1.22 10.69 -12.32
C VAL A 149 0.62 12.02 -12.76
N SER A 150 -0.66 12.05 -13.17
CA SER A 150 -1.32 13.23 -13.78
C SER A 150 -2.51 13.77 -12.98
N MET A 151 -2.85 13.16 -11.85
CA MET A 151 -4.05 13.51 -11.08
C MET A 151 -4.10 14.95 -10.57
N GLN A 152 -2.95 15.64 -10.53
CA GLN A 152 -2.85 17.04 -10.12
C GLN A 152 -2.75 18.02 -11.30
N GLU A 153 -2.60 17.54 -12.54
CA GLU A 153 -2.39 18.41 -13.70
C GLU A 153 -3.70 18.76 -14.41
N THR A 154 -4.61 17.80 -14.49
CA THR A 154 -5.89 17.94 -15.22
C THR A 154 -7.02 17.35 -14.41
N PHE A 155 -7.59 18.13 -13.52
CA PHE A 155 -8.82 17.76 -12.82
C PHE A 155 -9.91 18.79 -13.11
N SER A 156 -11.12 18.32 -13.37
CA SER A 156 -12.30 19.15 -13.58
C SER A 156 -13.53 18.43 -13.04
N TYR A 157 -14.32 19.14 -12.26
CA TYR A 157 -15.57 18.63 -11.69
C TYR A 157 -16.68 19.62 -11.97
N ASP A 158 -17.84 19.13 -12.37
CA ASP A 158 -19.07 19.92 -12.35
C ASP A 158 -19.60 20.00 -10.90
N SER A 159 -19.54 18.90 -10.16
CA SER A 159 -19.85 18.80 -8.73
C SER A 159 -18.90 17.79 -8.07
N VAL A 160 -17.88 18.26 -7.38
CA VAL A 160 -16.88 17.40 -6.73
C VAL A 160 -17.52 16.42 -5.74
N VAL A 161 -18.50 16.88 -4.97
CA VAL A 161 -19.16 16.05 -3.95
C VAL A 161 -19.94 14.91 -4.61
N ASP A 162 -20.76 15.21 -5.63
CA ASP A 162 -21.59 14.21 -6.29
C ASP A 162 -20.77 13.22 -7.09
N GLU A 163 -19.72 13.67 -7.75
CA GLU A 163 -18.85 12.81 -8.55
C GLU A 163 -18.03 11.87 -7.68
N VAL A 164 -17.40 12.37 -6.59
CA VAL A 164 -16.65 11.55 -5.64
C VAL A 164 -17.59 10.55 -4.95
N PHE A 165 -18.76 11.01 -4.49
CA PHE A 165 -19.75 10.13 -3.88
C PHE A 165 -20.21 9.03 -4.84
N SER A 166 -20.55 9.39 -6.07
CA SER A 166 -21.02 8.44 -7.08
C SER A 166 -19.93 7.41 -7.42
N PHE A 167 -18.70 7.86 -7.59
CA PHE A 167 -17.56 6.97 -7.83
C PHE A 167 -17.39 5.96 -6.69
N LEU A 168 -17.24 6.43 -5.45
CA LEU A 168 -17.03 5.55 -4.30
C LEU A 168 -18.21 4.60 -4.08
N LYS A 169 -19.46 5.08 -4.25
CA LYS A 169 -20.66 4.24 -4.16
C LYS A 169 -20.63 3.10 -5.17
N HIS A 170 -20.26 3.37 -6.43
CA HIS A 170 -20.11 2.33 -7.45
C HIS A 170 -18.99 1.35 -7.12
N ARG A 171 -17.84 1.87 -6.66
CA ARG A 171 -16.72 0.99 -6.29
C ARG A 171 -17.06 0.07 -5.12
N ILE A 172 -17.75 0.57 -4.10
CA ILE A 172 -18.24 -0.25 -2.97
C ILE A 172 -19.21 -1.33 -3.45
N ALA A 173 -20.19 -0.97 -4.27
CA ALA A 173 -21.14 -1.93 -4.81
C ALA A 173 -20.47 -3.02 -5.68
N ASP A 174 -19.41 -2.64 -6.40
CA ASP A 174 -18.61 -3.57 -7.21
C ASP A 174 -17.74 -4.54 -6.38
N THR A 175 -17.44 -4.23 -5.12
CA THR A 175 -16.55 -5.00 -4.24
C THR A 175 -17.30 -5.78 -3.15
N ALA A 176 -18.59 -5.54 -2.99
CA ALA A 176 -19.48 -6.27 -2.08
C ALA A 176 -19.96 -7.58 -2.70
#